data_e3113aae6eb58c32ac283386a0e005c0
#
_entry.id   e3113aae6eb58c32ac283386a0e005c0
#
_cell.length_a   1.000
_cell.length_b   1.000
_cell.length_c   1.000
_cell.angle_alpha   90.00
_cell.angle_beta   90.00
_cell.angle_gamma   90.00
#
_symmetry.space_group_name_H-M   'P 1'
#
loop_
_entity.id
_entity.type
_entity.pdbx_description
1 polymer ?
#
loop_
_entity_poly.entity_id
_entity_poly.type
_entity_poly.pdbx_seq_one_letter_code
_entity_poly.pdbx_strand_id
1 'polypeptide(L)'
;MKKIISALMAVLILLSSVSALAVTRDFGMVKINEIMASNGDTIRDSKGKSCDWIEIKNTSEDDIDLSGLCLSDGKKNLEKFTFPEGVVLAKGAYMIIFCSDYEKVETLENGTVEIHVPFKLSADGEKAVLSFQDVVLDIVRFDQQQKDVSYALKDDGAWAYCDTPTPGAENKFE
;
A
#
# COMPACT_ATOMS: atom_id res chain seq x y z
N MET A 1 -12.88 -74.17 -15.12
CA MET A 1 -13.20 -72.80 -15.64
C MET A 1 -13.11 -71.85 -14.49
N LYS A 2 -11.99 -71.12 -14.37
CA LYS A 2 -11.75 -70.15 -13.30
C LYS A 2 -12.18 -68.75 -13.80
N LYS A 3 -13.16 -68.17 -13.14
CA LYS A 3 -13.61 -66.80 -13.41
C LYS A 3 -12.64 -65.83 -12.72
N ILE A 4 -11.94 -65.05 -13.51
CA ILE A 4 -11.10 -63.92 -13.03
C ILE A 4 -12.03 -62.72 -12.88
N ILE A 5 -12.25 -62.28 -11.66
CA ILE A 5 -12.96 -61.03 -11.36
C ILE A 5 -11.91 -59.93 -11.36
N SER A 6 -11.96 -59.07 -12.40
CA SER A 6 -11.12 -57.85 -12.45
C SER A 6 -11.78 -56.80 -11.61
N ALA A 7 -11.14 -56.42 -10.48
CA ALA A 7 -11.56 -55.30 -9.68
C ALA A 7 -10.99 -54.01 -10.29
N LEU A 8 -11.84 -53.21 -10.88
CA LEU A 8 -11.51 -51.87 -11.36
C LEU A 8 -11.45 -50.90 -10.18
N MET A 9 -10.25 -50.59 -9.75
CA MET A 9 -10.03 -49.59 -8.69
C MET A 9 -10.08 -48.19 -9.27
N ALA A 10 -11.21 -47.51 -9.09
CA ALA A 10 -11.37 -46.09 -9.49
C ALA A 10 -10.58 -45.22 -8.50
N VAL A 11 -9.45 -44.68 -8.93
CA VAL A 11 -8.73 -43.66 -8.21
C VAL A 11 -9.45 -42.32 -8.40
N LEU A 12 -10.17 -41.90 -7.40
CA LEU A 12 -10.79 -40.57 -7.32
C LEU A 12 -9.71 -39.55 -7.01
N ILE A 13 -9.17 -38.89 -8.04
CA ILE A 13 -8.26 -37.75 -7.86
C ILE A 13 -9.13 -36.56 -7.46
N LEU A 14 -9.12 -36.24 -6.16
CA LEU A 14 -9.62 -34.94 -5.65
C LEU A 14 -8.68 -33.85 -6.14
N LEU A 15 -9.01 -33.21 -7.24
CA LEU A 15 -8.44 -31.94 -7.66
C LEU A 15 -8.92 -30.87 -6.66
N SER A 16 -8.14 -30.64 -5.60
CA SER A 16 -8.27 -29.42 -4.83
C SER A 16 -7.88 -28.25 -5.75
N SER A 17 -8.86 -27.51 -6.23
CA SER A 17 -8.62 -26.23 -6.88
C SER A 17 -8.05 -25.27 -5.84
N VAL A 18 -6.74 -25.16 -5.78
CA VAL A 18 -6.09 -24.00 -5.17
C VAL A 18 -6.46 -22.84 -6.08
N SER A 19 -7.42 -22.01 -5.66
CA SER A 19 -7.63 -20.71 -6.30
C SER A 19 -6.32 -19.94 -6.10
N ALA A 20 -5.53 -19.85 -7.17
CA ALA A 20 -4.47 -18.88 -7.22
C ALA A 20 -5.14 -17.51 -7.07
N LEU A 21 -4.77 -16.75 -6.03
CA LEU A 21 -5.18 -15.36 -5.93
C LEU A 21 -4.75 -14.66 -7.22
N ALA A 22 -5.69 -14.03 -7.91
CA ALA A 22 -5.37 -13.29 -9.12
C ALA A 22 -4.58 -12.05 -8.73
N VAL A 23 -3.44 -11.83 -9.37
CA VAL A 23 -2.68 -10.57 -9.25
C VAL A 23 -3.11 -9.69 -10.41
N THR A 24 -3.60 -8.50 -10.12
CA THR A 24 -4.09 -7.55 -11.10
C THR A 24 -3.22 -6.29 -11.15
N ARG A 25 -3.48 -5.39 -12.09
CA ARG A 25 -2.92 -4.03 -12.16
C ARG A 25 -4.02 -2.97 -12.21
N ASP A 26 -5.13 -3.23 -11.52
CA ASP A 26 -6.18 -2.22 -11.39
C ASP A 26 -5.77 -1.15 -10.36
N PHE A 27 -4.90 -0.25 -10.79
CA PHE A 27 -4.41 0.86 -9.96
C PHE A 27 -5.52 1.83 -9.50
N GLY A 28 -6.69 1.83 -10.16
CA GLY A 28 -7.86 2.59 -9.71
C GLY A 28 -8.35 2.17 -8.33
N MET A 29 -8.00 0.96 -7.89
CA MET A 29 -8.35 0.41 -6.59
C MET A 29 -7.29 0.66 -5.51
N VAL A 30 -6.13 1.23 -5.85
CA VAL A 30 -5.13 1.69 -4.88
C VAL A 30 -5.47 3.12 -4.47
N LYS A 31 -5.67 3.35 -3.17
CA LYS A 31 -6.05 4.65 -2.62
C LYS A 31 -5.03 5.12 -1.59
N ILE A 32 -4.79 6.42 -1.55
CA ILE A 32 -4.13 7.04 -0.41
C ILE A 32 -5.09 6.93 0.77
N ASN A 33 -4.61 6.44 1.92
CA ASN A 33 -5.43 6.14 3.09
C ASN A 33 -5.12 7.04 4.28
N GLU A 34 -3.84 7.33 4.53
CA GLU A 34 -3.39 8.14 5.65
C GLU A 34 -2.08 8.86 5.29
N ILE A 35 -1.87 10.08 5.79
CA ILE A 35 -0.69 10.90 5.54
C ILE A 35 -0.20 11.51 6.85
N MET A 36 1.10 11.38 7.11
CA MET A 36 1.78 11.98 8.25
C MET A 36 2.95 12.84 7.76
N ALA A 37 2.78 14.14 7.73
CA ALA A 37 3.81 15.09 7.30
C ALA A 37 4.62 15.70 8.47
N SER A 38 4.41 15.22 9.67
CA SER A 38 5.16 15.62 10.87
C SER A 38 5.29 14.44 11.84
N ASN A 39 5.96 13.37 11.40
CA ASN A 39 6.17 12.19 12.22
C ASN A 39 7.30 12.38 13.24
N GLY A 40 6.94 12.47 14.51
CA GLY A 40 7.89 12.49 15.62
C GLY A 40 8.19 11.10 16.17
N ASP A 41 7.15 10.39 16.56
CA ASP A 41 7.25 9.13 17.30
C ASP A 41 6.18 8.09 16.94
N THR A 42 5.32 8.38 15.94
CA THR A 42 4.21 7.47 15.57
C THR A 42 4.72 6.13 15.05
N ILE A 43 5.62 6.16 14.07
CA ILE A 43 6.32 4.98 13.56
C ILE A 43 7.78 5.30 13.23
N ARG A 44 8.59 4.25 13.14
CA ARG A 44 9.99 4.32 12.75
C ARG A 44 10.28 3.30 11.65
N ASP A 45 11.23 3.64 10.79
CA ASP A 45 11.79 2.70 9.79
C ASP A 45 12.58 1.57 10.47
N SER A 46 13.03 0.60 9.69
CA SER A 46 13.83 -0.54 10.16
C SER A 46 15.16 -0.15 10.84
N LYS A 47 15.61 1.10 10.67
CA LYS A 47 16.82 1.68 11.29
C LYS A 47 16.51 2.54 12.51
N GLY A 48 15.23 2.60 12.93
CA GLY A 48 14.78 3.37 14.08
C GLY A 48 14.63 4.87 13.81
N LYS A 49 14.62 5.31 12.54
CA LYS A 49 14.47 6.72 12.17
C LYS A 49 13.00 7.06 11.95
N SER A 50 12.55 8.18 12.55
CA SER A 50 11.25 8.77 12.24
C SER A 50 11.33 9.53 10.91
N CYS A 51 10.47 9.16 9.95
CA CYS A 51 10.29 9.85 8.69
C CYS A 51 8.81 10.13 8.49
N ASP A 52 8.47 11.18 7.78
CA ASP A 52 7.11 11.39 7.30
C ASP A 52 6.69 10.19 6.44
N TRP A 53 5.40 9.95 6.31
CA TRP A 53 4.93 8.79 5.58
C TRP A 53 3.58 9.00 4.91
N ILE A 54 3.37 8.25 3.85
CA ILE A 54 2.10 8.09 3.16
C ILE A 54 1.71 6.62 3.26
N GLU A 55 0.48 6.35 3.61
CA GLU A 55 -0.08 5.01 3.55
C GLU A 55 -1.02 4.88 2.35
N ILE A 56 -0.88 3.79 1.62
CA ILE A 56 -1.83 3.39 0.57
C ILE A 56 -2.56 2.13 0.98
N LYS A 57 -3.79 1.97 0.47
CA LYS A 57 -4.65 0.81 0.71
C LYS A 57 -5.08 0.19 -0.61
N ASN A 58 -5.06 -1.12 -0.68
CA ASN A 58 -5.74 -1.88 -1.74
C ASN A 58 -7.22 -2.05 -1.36
N THR A 59 -8.12 -1.45 -2.12
CA THR A 59 -9.57 -1.53 -1.88
C THR A 59 -10.26 -2.61 -2.71
N SER A 60 -9.49 -3.41 -3.46
CA SER A 60 -10.01 -4.50 -4.28
C SER A 60 -10.10 -5.83 -3.54
N GLU A 61 -10.71 -6.81 -4.20
CA GLU A 61 -10.81 -8.20 -3.75
C GLU A 61 -9.62 -9.08 -4.22
N ASP A 62 -8.67 -8.50 -4.97
CA ASP A 62 -7.50 -9.18 -5.53
C ASP A 62 -6.20 -8.50 -5.07
N ASP A 63 -5.09 -9.22 -5.13
CA ASP A 63 -3.76 -8.64 -4.95
C ASP A 63 -3.42 -7.73 -6.15
N ILE A 64 -2.78 -6.59 -5.90
CA ILE A 64 -2.37 -5.64 -6.94
C ILE A 64 -0.85 -5.59 -7.05
N ASP A 65 -0.32 -5.90 -8.25
CA ASP A 65 1.07 -5.61 -8.62
C ASP A 65 1.23 -4.11 -8.87
N LEU A 66 1.98 -3.44 -7.99
CA LEU A 66 2.18 -1.98 -8.04
C LEU A 66 3.21 -1.53 -9.09
N SER A 67 3.83 -2.45 -9.83
CA SER A 67 4.90 -2.14 -10.80
C SER A 67 4.49 -1.06 -11.79
N GLY A 68 5.21 0.06 -11.78
CA GLY A 68 4.96 1.21 -12.65
C GLY A 68 3.97 2.23 -12.12
N LEU A 69 3.24 1.97 -11.02
CA LEU A 69 2.49 2.99 -10.30
C LEU A 69 3.47 4.05 -9.78
N CYS A 70 3.10 5.32 -9.80
CA CYS A 70 3.94 6.42 -9.37
C CYS A 70 3.34 7.13 -8.15
N LEU A 71 4.23 7.61 -7.27
CA LEU A 71 3.89 8.43 -6.11
C LEU A 71 4.69 9.74 -6.12
N SER A 72 4.03 10.86 -5.85
CA SER A 72 4.69 12.17 -5.75
C SER A 72 4.03 13.09 -4.72
N ASP A 73 4.74 14.15 -4.33
CA ASP A 73 4.28 15.24 -3.46
C ASP A 73 3.62 16.39 -4.26
N GLY A 74 3.40 16.22 -5.55
CA GLY A 74 2.81 17.28 -6.38
C GLY A 74 2.60 16.94 -7.83
N LYS A 75 1.91 17.83 -8.56
CA LYS A 75 1.53 17.62 -9.96
C LYS A 75 2.58 18.03 -10.99
N LYS A 76 3.66 18.71 -10.60
CA LYS A 76 4.70 19.16 -11.54
C LYS A 76 5.58 18.04 -12.06
N ASN A 77 5.79 17.04 -11.21
CA ASN A 77 6.48 15.80 -11.54
C ASN A 77 5.68 14.67 -10.91
N LEU A 78 4.97 13.90 -11.71
CA LEU A 78 4.12 12.79 -11.26
C LEU A 78 4.92 11.52 -11.01
N GLU A 79 6.14 11.43 -11.55
CA GLU A 79 7.01 10.26 -11.49
C GLU A 79 8.20 10.48 -10.54
N LYS A 80 7.99 11.14 -9.39
CA LYS A 80 9.06 11.31 -8.39
C LYS A 80 9.56 9.99 -7.84
N PHE A 81 8.67 9.04 -7.66
CA PHE A 81 8.96 7.65 -7.32
C PHE A 81 8.07 6.74 -8.16
N THR A 82 8.67 5.68 -8.70
CA THR A 82 7.96 4.63 -9.44
C THR A 82 8.15 3.31 -8.73
N PHE A 83 7.06 2.63 -8.40
CA PHE A 83 7.11 1.32 -7.77
C PHE A 83 7.83 0.32 -8.70
N PRO A 84 8.88 -0.36 -8.21
CA PRO A 84 9.60 -1.34 -9.01
C PRO A 84 8.78 -2.63 -9.18
N GLU A 85 9.25 -3.49 -10.10
CA GLU A 85 8.67 -4.82 -10.29
C GLU A 85 8.73 -5.66 -9.01
N GLY A 86 7.69 -6.48 -8.79
CA GLY A 86 7.61 -7.42 -7.68
C GLY A 86 7.07 -6.82 -6.38
N VAL A 87 6.72 -5.54 -6.33
CA VAL A 87 6.01 -4.95 -5.19
C VAL A 87 4.53 -5.21 -5.35
N VAL A 88 3.98 -6.07 -4.51
CA VAL A 88 2.57 -6.46 -4.52
C VAL A 88 1.88 -5.96 -3.26
N LEU A 89 0.73 -5.31 -3.42
CA LEU A 89 -0.15 -4.91 -2.33
C LEU A 89 -1.30 -5.92 -2.25
N ALA A 90 -1.28 -6.75 -1.23
CA ALA A 90 -2.27 -7.80 -1.04
C ALA A 90 -3.69 -7.22 -0.92
N LYS A 91 -4.70 -8.02 -1.25
CA LYS A 91 -6.11 -7.70 -1.08
C LYS A 91 -6.39 -7.09 0.30
N GLY A 92 -7.01 -5.92 0.32
CA GLY A 92 -7.39 -5.22 1.55
C GLY A 92 -6.23 -4.74 2.43
N ALA A 93 -4.97 -4.95 2.00
CA ALA A 93 -3.80 -4.57 2.77
C ALA A 93 -3.50 -3.08 2.69
N TYR A 94 -2.70 -2.65 3.66
CA TYR A 94 -2.10 -1.32 3.74
C TYR A 94 -0.60 -1.39 3.49
N MET A 95 -0.02 -0.34 2.93
CA MET A 95 1.42 -0.23 2.72
C MET A 95 1.89 1.18 3.09
N ILE A 96 2.87 1.23 3.99
CA ILE A 96 3.49 2.48 4.43
C ILE A 96 4.69 2.78 3.53
N ILE A 97 4.78 4.03 3.07
CA ILE A 97 5.85 4.56 2.26
C ILE A 97 6.50 5.72 3.02
N PHE A 98 7.76 5.57 3.39
CA PHE A 98 8.52 6.61 4.11
C PHE A 98 9.00 7.71 3.17
N CYS A 99 8.62 8.95 3.45
CA CYS A 99 9.04 10.14 2.72
C CYS A 99 10.34 10.67 3.35
N SER A 100 11.49 10.16 2.90
CA SER A 100 12.77 10.26 3.61
C SER A 100 13.88 11.00 2.87
N ASP A 101 13.57 11.59 1.66
CA ASP A 101 14.53 12.33 0.83
C ASP A 101 15.64 11.43 0.24
N TYR A 102 15.43 10.13 0.18
CA TYR A 102 16.23 9.16 -0.57
C TYR A 102 15.34 8.01 -1.04
N GLU A 103 15.76 7.34 -2.11
CA GLU A 103 15.03 6.21 -2.68
C GLU A 103 15.63 4.88 -2.23
N LYS A 104 14.79 4.00 -1.71
CA LYS A 104 15.15 2.64 -1.38
C LYS A 104 13.90 1.76 -1.33
N VAL A 105 13.99 0.58 -1.92
CA VAL A 105 13.02 -0.50 -1.75
C VAL A 105 13.77 -1.74 -1.31
N GLU A 106 13.42 -2.32 -0.18
CA GLU A 106 14.05 -3.53 0.33
C GLU A 106 13.04 -4.46 0.97
N THR A 107 13.28 -5.75 0.87
CA THR A 107 12.55 -6.76 1.65
C THR A 107 13.36 -7.06 2.90
N LEU A 108 12.74 -6.81 4.05
CA LEU A 108 13.34 -7.07 5.36
C LEU A 108 13.36 -8.58 5.66
N GLU A 109 14.13 -9.00 6.66
CA GLU A 109 14.26 -10.41 7.08
C GLU A 109 12.92 -11.05 7.47
N ASN A 110 11.96 -10.26 7.94
CA ASN A 110 10.60 -10.69 8.28
C ASN A 110 9.66 -10.78 7.07
N GLY A 111 10.14 -10.49 5.86
CA GLY A 111 9.37 -10.48 4.61
C GLY A 111 8.60 -9.19 4.33
N THR A 112 8.65 -8.18 5.21
CA THR A 112 8.02 -6.88 4.97
C THR A 112 8.80 -6.11 3.90
N VAL A 113 8.11 -5.50 2.96
CA VAL A 113 8.72 -4.56 1.99
C VAL A 113 8.74 -3.17 2.62
N GLU A 114 9.93 -2.62 2.86
CA GLU A 114 10.14 -1.26 3.31
C GLU A 114 10.48 -0.35 2.11
N ILE A 115 9.74 0.76 2.00
CA ILE A 115 9.85 1.69 0.87
C ILE A 115 10.18 3.07 1.39
N HIS A 116 11.23 3.66 0.83
CA HIS A 116 11.62 5.04 1.00
C HIS A 116 11.56 5.78 -0.33
N VAL A 117 10.97 6.98 -0.34
CA VAL A 117 10.83 7.80 -1.55
C VAL A 117 11.70 9.05 -1.48
N PRO A 118 12.21 9.57 -2.66
CA PRO A 118 13.19 10.65 -2.74
C PRO A 118 12.55 12.03 -2.57
N PHE A 119 11.59 12.16 -1.67
CA PHE A 119 11.00 13.44 -1.26
C PHE A 119 10.57 13.39 0.20
N LYS A 120 10.34 14.55 0.78
CA LYS A 120 9.71 14.75 2.11
C LYS A 120 8.36 15.40 1.93
N LEU A 121 7.55 15.34 2.98
CA LEU A 121 6.31 16.10 3.04
C LEU A 121 6.52 17.41 3.80
N SER A 122 5.77 18.43 3.44
CA SER A 122 5.75 19.71 4.15
C SER A 122 4.66 19.69 5.22
N ALA A 123 5.04 19.88 6.48
CA ALA A 123 4.08 20.03 7.56
C ALA A 123 3.18 21.29 7.41
N ASP A 124 3.59 22.28 6.63
CA ASP A 124 2.79 23.49 6.35
C ASP A 124 1.66 23.25 5.34
N GLY A 125 1.54 22.03 4.84
CA GLY A 125 0.54 21.63 3.87
C GLY A 125 1.12 21.33 2.49
N GLU A 126 0.62 20.26 1.88
CA GLU A 126 1.07 19.76 0.58
C GLU A 126 0.02 18.81 -0.04
N LYS A 127 0.44 17.91 -0.89
CA LYS A 127 -0.38 16.87 -1.51
C LYS A 127 0.41 15.59 -1.65
N ALA A 128 -0.31 14.48 -1.62
CA ALA A 128 0.15 13.19 -2.11
C ALA A 128 -0.61 12.86 -3.41
N VAL A 129 0.07 12.31 -4.40
CA VAL A 129 -0.49 12.01 -5.72
C VAL A 129 -0.08 10.63 -6.16
N LEU A 130 -1.04 9.75 -6.42
CA LEU A 130 -0.85 8.51 -7.15
C LEU A 130 -1.14 8.74 -8.63
N SER A 131 -0.28 8.22 -9.51
CA SER A 131 -0.41 8.37 -10.95
C SER A 131 0.12 7.15 -11.70
N PHE A 132 -0.33 6.99 -12.94
CA PHE A 132 0.19 6.00 -13.87
C PHE A 132 0.14 6.56 -15.29
N GLN A 133 1.25 6.51 -16.03
CA GLN A 133 1.36 7.02 -17.40
C GLN A 133 0.79 8.44 -17.55
N ASP A 134 1.25 9.36 -16.70
CA ASP A 134 0.81 10.77 -16.63
C ASP A 134 -0.68 11.01 -16.25
N VAL A 135 -1.43 9.95 -15.94
CA VAL A 135 -2.80 10.04 -15.45
C VAL A 135 -2.82 10.03 -13.93
N VAL A 136 -3.40 11.06 -13.33
CA VAL A 136 -3.63 11.10 -11.87
C VAL A 136 -4.77 10.15 -11.53
N LEU A 137 -4.50 9.17 -10.67
CA LEU A 137 -5.44 8.15 -10.20
C LEU A 137 -6.07 8.53 -8.86
N ASP A 138 -5.26 9.12 -7.98
CA ASP A 138 -5.71 9.62 -6.70
C ASP A 138 -4.88 10.85 -6.28
N ILE A 139 -5.50 11.77 -5.56
CA ILE A 139 -4.84 12.96 -5.06
C ILE A 139 -5.47 13.42 -3.75
N VAL A 140 -4.65 13.54 -2.74
CA VAL A 140 -5.04 14.08 -1.44
C VAL A 140 -4.29 15.37 -1.17
N ARG A 141 -5.01 16.39 -0.75
CA ARG A 141 -4.45 17.68 -0.30
C ARG A 141 -4.68 17.78 1.19
N PHE A 142 -3.67 18.18 1.91
CA PHE A 142 -3.75 18.45 3.33
C PHE A 142 -3.18 19.84 3.62
N ASP A 143 -3.74 20.47 4.63
CA ASP A 143 -3.24 21.74 5.18
C ASP A 143 -2.19 21.47 6.27
N GLN A 144 -1.83 22.47 7.04
CA GLN A 144 -0.85 22.35 8.10
C GLN A 144 -1.16 21.19 9.07
N GLN A 145 -0.20 20.29 9.27
CA GLN A 145 -0.28 19.19 10.24
C GLN A 145 0.47 19.53 11.55
N GLN A 146 -0.09 19.07 12.65
CA GLN A 146 0.59 19.05 13.94
C GLN A 146 1.46 17.80 14.04
N LYS A 147 2.47 17.86 14.93
CA LYS A 147 3.36 16.73 15.19
C LYS A 147 2.54 15.52 15.68
N ASP A 148 2.77 14.36 15.07
CA ASP A 148 2.13 13.08 15.38
C ASP A 148 0.59 13.09 15.24
N VAL A 149 0.04 14.02 14.45
CA VAL A 149 -1.37 14.05 14.02
C VAL A 149 -1.42 13.78 12.53
N SER A 150 -2.03 12.69 12.10
CA SER A 150 -2.16 12.33 10.69
C SER A 150 -3.37 12.99 10.03
N TYR A 151 -3.42 12.93 8.70
CA TYR A 151 -4.60 13.26 7.90
C TYR A 151 -5.08 11.98 7.23
N ALA A 152 -6.26 11.51 7.59
CA ALA A 152 -6.72 10.17 7.31
C ALA A 152 -8.13 10.13 6.69
N LEU A 153 -8.35 9.13 5.83
CA LEU A 153 -9.61 8.90 5.14
C LEU A 153 -10.61 8.21 6.08
N LYS A 154 -11.82 8.74 6.20
CA LYS A 154 -12.95 8.14 6.92
C LYS A 154 -13.74 7.17 6.05
N ASP A 155 -14.54 6.32 6.66
CA ASP A 155 -15.44 5.38 5.99
C ASP A 155 -16.48 6.06 5.09
N ASP A 156 -16.87 7.29 5.42
CA ASP A 156 -17.80 8.10 4.62
C ASP A 156 -17.13 8.79 3.43
N GLY A 157 -15.82 8.59 3.23
CA GLY A 157 -15.02 9.20 2.18
C GLY A 157 -14.50 10.61 2.49
N ALA A 158 -14.83 11.17 3.64
CA ALA A 158 -14.28 12.45 4.09
C ALA A 158 -12.85 12.27 4.64
N TRP A 159 -12.06 13.32 4.55
CA TRP A 159 -10.73 13.36 5.16
C TRP A 159 -10.76 14.19 6.45
N ALA A 160 -10.06 13.75 7.48
CA ALA A 160 -9.95 14.49 8.73
C ALA A 160 -8.57 14.28 9.40
N TYR A 161 -8.20 15.20 10.27
CA TYR A 161 -7.06 15.01 11.16
C TYR A 161 -7.37 13.95 12.20
N CYS A 162 -6.39 13.11 12.49
CA CYS A 162 -6.49 11.97 13.40
C CYS A 162 -5.40 12.07 14.46
N ASP A 163 -5.80 12.31 15.70
CA ASP A 163 -4.89 12.40 16.85
C ASP A 163 -4.35 11.03 17.29
N THR A 164 -4.96 9.95 16.79
CA THR A 164 -4.52 8.57 17.04
C THR A 164 -4.25 7.89 15.69
N PRO A 165 -3.11 8.18 15.03
CA PRO A 165 -2.75 7.57 13.74
C PRO A 165 -2.79 6.05 13.78
N THR A 166 -3.17 5.44 12.65
CA THR A 166 -3.41 4.00 12.56
C THR A 166 -2.58 3.31 11.47
N PRO A 167 -1.25 3.53 11.41
CA PRO A 167 -0.41 3.00 10.34
C PRO A 167 -0.51 1.46 10.25
N GLY A 168 -0.79 0.95 9.07
CA GLY A 168 -0.94 -0.48 8.79
C GLY A 168 -2.32 -1.06 9.15
N ALA A 169 -3.29 -0.22 9.51
CA ALA A 169 -4.60 -0.64 9.94
C ALA A 169 -5.73 0.28 9.44
N GLU A 170 -6.96 -0.09 9.70
CA GLU A 170 -8.13 0.73 9.42
C GLU A 170 -8.13 2.01 10.26
N ASN A 171 -8.40 3.15 9.60
CA ASN A 171 -8.43 4.45 10.27
C ASN A 171 -9.54 4.50 11.32
N LYS A 172 -9.23 5.02 12.51
CA LYS A 172 -10.18 5.17 13.62
C LYS A 172 -10.20 6.62 14.09
N PHE A 173 -11.39 7.14 14.27
CA PHE A 173 -11.62 8.50 14.77
C PHE A 173 -12.43 8.40 16.07
N GLU A 174 -11.92 9.02 17.11
CA GLU A 174 -12.62 9.14 18.42
C GLU A 174 -13.55 10.35 18.44
#